data_9231792d1c3cf2894e93f5c562ba358f
#
_entry.id   9231792d1c3cf2894e93f5c562ba358f
#
_cell.length_a   1.000
_cell.length_b   1.000
_cell.length_c   1.000
_cell.angle_alpha   90.00
_cell.angle_beta   90.00
_cell.angle_gamma   90.00
#
_symmetry.space_group_name_H-M   'P 1'
#
loop_
_entity.id
_entity.type
_entity.pdbx_description
1 polymer ?
#
loop_
_entity_poly.entity_id
_entity_poly.type
_entity_poly.pdbx_seq_one_letter_code
_entity_poly.pdbx_strand_id
1 'polypeptide(L)'
;MGEGIAVALHGAGVDDVMVVNRSPERGRALADRIDGRALGMDQLTAALESADVVLTSTGAGDPVITADNVRDLDRRGRPLLFVDIAVPRDVAPEVAELPNVTVLDLEDLIAWADRGRAERFAEVDRVAAIVAEEVERFGLEAAALQAAPLVSSLRERAEALRAAELARHAKRLDQLDEA
;
A
#
# COMPACT_ATOMS: atom_id res chain seq x y z
N MET A 1 -23.38 -4.56 -1.48
CA MET A 1 -21.92 -4.57 -1.53
C MET A 1 -21.39 -4.18 -2.92
N GLY A 2 -21.86 -4.75 -4.01
CA GLY A 2 -21.37 -4.44 -5.36
C GLY A 2 -21.39 -2.97 -5.77
N GLU A 3 -22.41 -2.23 -5.37
CA GLU A 3 -22.49 -0.77 -5.61
C GLU A 3 -21.31 0.00 -4.98
N GLY A 4 -20.96 -0.31 -3.73
CA GLY A 4 -19.83 0.33 -3.07
C GLY A 4 -18.48 0.04 -3.73
N ILE A 5 -18.31 -1.18 -4.25
CA ILE A 5 -17.09 -1.56 -4.97
C ILE A 5 -17.02 -0.89 -6.34
N ALA A 6 -18.14 -0.83 -7.08
CA ALA A 6 -18.17 -0.15 -8.38
C ALA A 6 -17.79 1.34 -8.23
N VAL A 7 -18.30 2.02 -7.21
CA VAL A 7 -17.93 3.41 -6.89
C VAL A 7 -16.45 3.53 -6.49
N ALA A 8 -15.92 2.58 -5.71
CA ALA A 8 -14.52 2.59 -5.33
C ALA A 8 -13.57 2.36 -6.54
N LEU A 9 -13.94 1.48 -7.47
CA LEU A 9 -13.20 1.25 -8.71
C LEU A 9 -13.18 2.50 -9.59
N HIS A 10 -14.32 3.15 -9.78
CA HIS A 10 -14.39 4.41 -10.50
C HIS A 10 -13.52 5.49 -9.84
N GLY A 11 -13.59 5.63 -8.51
CA GLY A 11 -12.73 6.54 -7.75
C GLY A 11 -11.22 6.21 -7.84
N ALA A 12 -10.86 4.97 -8.16
CA ALA A 12 -9.50 4.52 -8.41
C ALA A 12 -9.05 4.71 -9.88
N GLY A 13 -9.90 5.28 -10.75
CA GLY A 13 -9.58 5.58 -12.15
C GLY A 13 -9.86 4.43 -13.11
N VAL A 14 -10.78 3.51 -12.78
CA VAL A 14 -11.26 2.49 -13.72
C VAL A 14 -12.40 3.10 -14.56
N ASP A 15 -12.18 3.26 -15.86
CA ASP A 15 -13.07 4.03 -16.73
C ASP A 15 -14.04 3.17 -17.57
N ASP A 16 -13.70 1.92 -17.88
CA ASP A 16 -14.58 1.05 -18.70
C ASP A 16 -15.29 0.01 -17.82
N VAL A 17 -16.38 0.43 -17.19
CA VAL A 17 -17.18 -0.42 -16.31
C VAL A 17 -18.54 -0.74 -16.94
N MET A 18 -18.84 -2.03 -17.04
CA MET A 18 -20.14 -2.55 -17.45
C MET A 18 -20.91 -3.05 -16.23
N VAL A 19 -22.13 -2.61 -16.06
CA VAL A 19 -23.03 -3.05 -15.01
C VAL A 19 -24.10 -3.96 -15.62
N VAL A 20 -24.00 -5.26 -15.35
CA VAL A 20 -25.02 -6.24 -15.73
C VAL A 20 -25.97 -6.44 -14.55
N ASN A 21 -27.25 -6.19 -14.74
CA ASN A 21 -28.24 -6.32 -13.67
C ASN A 21 -29.55 -6.88 -14.18
N ARG A 22 -30.20 -7.73 -13.35
CA ARG A 22 -31.54 -8.26 -13.63
C ARG A 22 -32.59 -7.14 -13.68
N SER A 23 -32.45 -6.08 -12.88
CA SER A 23 -33.30 -4.89 -12.91
C SER A 23 -32.64 -3.81 -13.77
N PRO A 24 -33.22 -3.47 -14.93
CA PRO A 24 -32.66 -2.42 -15.82
C PRO A 24 -32.55 -1.06 -15.13
N GLU A 25 -33.49 -0.74 -14.23
CA GLU A 25 -33.52 0.54 -13.51
C GLU A 25 -32.34 0.64 -12.53
N ARG A 26 -32.09 -0.43 -11.73
CA ARG A 26 -30.96 -0.49 -10.80
C ARG A 26 -29.62 -0.51 -11.54
N GLY A 27 -29.58 -1.25 -12.66
CA GLY A 27 -28.39 -1.28 -13.51
C GLY A 27 -28.02 0.10 -14.03
N ARG A 28 -28.98 0.85 -14.56
CA ARG A 28 -28.79 2.22 -15.06
C ARG A 28 -28.39 3.17 -13.92
N ALA A 29 -29.11 3.16 -12.80
CA ALA A 29 -28.80 4.03 -11.67
C ALA A 29 -27.37 3.86 -11.15
N LEU A 30 -26.84 2.63 -11.17
CA LEU A 30 -25.44 2.38 -10.78
C LEU A 30 -24.48 2.81 -11.89
N ALA A 31 -24.77 2.49 -13.14
CA ALA A 31 -23.94 2.86 -14.28
C ALA A 31 -23.78 4.38 -14.40
N ASP A 32 -24.87 5.15 -14.22
CA ASP A 32 -24.85 6.62 -14.25
C ASP A 32 -23.95 7.22 -13.15
N ARG A 33 -23.83 6.54 -12.01
CA ARG A 33 -23.00 7.03 -10.88
C ARG A 33 -21.50 6.82 -11.09
N ILE A 34 -21.13 5.91 -11.97
CA ILE A 34 -19.74 5.51 -12.18
C ILE A 34 -19.29 5.79 -13.63
N ASP A 35 -20.08 6.56 -14.37
CA ASP A 35 -19.87 6.83 -15.79
C ASP A 35 -19.67 5.56 -16.63
N GLY A 36 -20.41 4.51 -16.25
CA GLY A 36 -20.33 3.18 -16.85
C GLY A 36 -21.47 2.88 -17.81
N ARG A 37 -21.52 1.65 -18.30
CA ARG A 37 -22.56 1.16 -19.21
C ARG A 37 -23.47 0.15 -18.53
N ALA A 38 -24.79 0.34 -18.60
CA ALA A 38 -25.76 -0.63 -18.10
C ALA A 38 -26.15 -1.64 -19.19
N LEU A 39 -26.13 -2.92 -18.83
CA LEU A 39 -26.49 -4.04 -19.70
C LEU A 39 -27.54 -4.92 -19.01
N GLY A 40 -28.38 -5.57 -19.82
CA GLY A 40 -29.29 -6.59 -19.34
C GLY A 40 -28.64 -7.95 -19.16
N MET A 41 -29.33 -8.88 -18.49
CA MET A 41 -28.85 -10.26 -18.32
C MET A 41 -28.73 -11.02 -19.67
N ASP A 42 -29.51 -10.64 -20.66
CA ASP A 42 -29.43 -11.15 -22.04
C ASP A 42 -28.11 -10.78 -22.75
N GLN A 43 -27.42 -9.78 -22.25
CA GLN A 43 -26.12 -9.32 -22.77
C GLN A 43 -24.93 -9.82 -21.94
N LEU A 44 -25.17 -10.72 -20.97
CA LEU A 44 -24.13 -11.23 -20.05
C LEU A 44 -22.95 -11.86 -20.84
N THR A 45 -23.22 -12.70 -21.82
CA THR A 45 -22.20 -13.37 -22.64
C THR A 45 -21.29 -12.34 -23.32
N ALA A 46 -21.87 -11.34 -23.99
CA ALA A 46 -21.10 -10.27 -24.62
C ALA A 46 -20.27 -9.44 -23.65
N ALA A 47 -20.81 -9.21 -22.44
CA ALA A 47 -20.06 -8.54 -21.37
C ALA A 47 -18.86 -9.38 -20.92
N LEU A 48 -19.03 -10.69 -20.72
CA LEU A 48 -17.96 -11.62 -20.33
C LEU A 48 -16.87 -11.75 -21.40
N GLU A 49 -17.23 -11.70 -22.69
CA GLU A 49 -16.26 -11.71 -23.78
C GLU A 49 -15.33 -10.50 -23.78
N SER A 50 -15.85 -9.34 -23.40
CA SER A 50 -15.08 -8.09 -23.41
C SER A 50 -14.38 -7.77 -22.11
N ALA A 51 -14.89 -8.22 -20.97
CA ALA A 51 -14.34 -7.93 -19.64
C ALA A 51 -13.01 -8.63 -19.38
N ASP A 52 -12.08 -8.01 -18.66
CA ASP A 52 -10.88 -8.64 -18.13
C ASP A 52 -11.08 -9.06 -16.67
N VAL A 53 -11.92 -8.32 -15.94
CA VAL A 53 -12.29 -8.60 -14.54
C VAL A 53 -13.81 -8.56 -14.42
N VAL A 54 -14.38 -9.56 -13.75
CA VAL A 54 -15.81 -9.67 -13.45
C VAL A 54 -16.01 -9.73 -11.95
N LEU A 55 -16.79 -8.79 -11.43
CA LEU A 55 -17.13 -8.70 -10.02
C LEU A 55 -18.58 -9.15 -9.84
N THR A 56 -18.80 -10.16 -9.01
CA THR A 56 -20.13 -10.66 -8.70
C THR A 56 -20.52 -10.39 -7.25
N SER A 57 -21.75 -9.96 -7.05
CA SER A 57 -22.25 -9.61 -5.72
C SER A 57 -23.78 -9.65 -5.66
N THR A 58 -24.40 -10.65 -6.29
CA THR A 58 -25.85 -10.78 -6.28
C THR A 58 -26.35 -11.46 -4.99
N GLY A 59 -27.64 -11.50 -4.80
CA GLY A 59 -28.27 -12.31 -3.75
C GLY A 59 -29.04 -13.49 -4.34
N ALA A 60 -28.55 -14.04 -5.45
CA ALA A 60 -29.16 -15.20 -6.09
C ALA A 60 -28.99 -16.45 -5.20
N GLY A 61 -29.99 -17.34 -5.21
CA GLY A 61 -29.89 -18.62 -4.50
C GLY A 61 -29.02 -19.64 -5.22
N ASP A 62 -28.91 -19.51 -6.56
CA ASP A 62 -28.14 -20.37 -7.45
C ASP A 62 -27.06 -19.55 -8.17
N PRO A 63 -25.95 -20.16 -8.60
CA PRO A 63 -24.89 -19.49 -9.35
C PRO A 63 -25.43 -18.82 -10.63
N VAL A 64 -25.04 -17.57 -10.83
CA VAL A 64 -25.39 -16.78 -12.01
C VAL A 64 -24.40 -17.05 -13.16
N ILE A 65 -23.14 -17.31 -12.83
CA ILE A 65 -22.09 -17.65 -13.78
C ILE A 65 -21.79 -19.15 -13.67
N THR A 66 -22.03 -19.88 -14.75
CA THR A 66 -21.75 -21.31 -14.87
C THR A 66 -20.65 -21.57 -15.89
N ALA A 67 -20.10 -22.80 -15.92
CA ALA A 67 -19.11 -23.17 -16.91
C ALA A 67 -19.61 -23.02 -18.35
N ASP A 68 -20.91 -23.23 -18.59
CA ASP A 68 -21.52 -23.06 -19.91
C ASP A 68 -21.54 -21.60 -20.37
N ASN A 69 -21.62 -20.64 -19.45
CA ASN A 69 -21.53 -19.22 -19.79
C ASN A 69 -20.11 -18.78 -20.20
N VAL A 70 -19.08 -19.54 -19.80
CA VAL A 70 -17.69 -19.12 -19.93
C VAL A 70 -16.91 -19.96 -20.95
N ARG A 71 -17.24 -21.25 -21.11
CA ARG A 71 -16.49 -22.21 -21.93
C ARG A 71 -16.35 -21.79 -23.41
N ASP A 72 -17.43 -21.26 -23.98
CA ASP A 72 -17.54 -20.96 -25.40
C ASP A 72 -17.31 -19.48 -25.74
N LEU A 73 -16.80 -18.69 -24.78
CA LEU A 73 -16.48 -17.27 -25.00
C LEU A 73 -15.32 -17.11 -25.99
N ASP A 74 -15.48 -16.27 -27.01
CA ASP A 74 -14.40 -15.91 -27.93
C ASP A 74 -13.49 -14.84 -27.31
N ARG A 75 -12.64 -15.24 -26.39
CA ARG A 75 -11.68 -14.34 -25.72
C ARG A 75 -10.28 -14.32 -26.35
N ARG A 76 -10.04 -15.10 -27.38
CA ARG A 76 -8.74 -15.17 -28.08
C ARG A 76 -7.56 -15.42 -27.14
N GLY A 77 -7.76 -16.23 -26.11
CA GLY A 77 -6.76 -16.55 -25.10
C GLY A 77 -6.52 -15.47 -24.01
N ARG A 78 -7.29 -14.39 -23.99
CA ARG A 78 -7.20 -13.39 -22.92
C ARG A 78 -7.66 -14.00 -21.59
N PRO A 79 -6.93 -13.77 -20.48
CA PRO A 79 -7.34 -14.24 -19.16
C PRO A 79 -8.63 -13.56 -18.69
N LEU A 80 -9.39 -14.25 -17.85
CA LEU A 80 -10.59 -13.73 -17.18
C LEU A 80 -10.48 -13.95 -15.69
N LEU A 81 -10.57 -12.86 -14.93
CA LEU A 81 -10.59 -12.90 -13.48
C LEU A 81 -12.02 -12.68 -12.98
N PHE A 82 -12.53 -13.65 -12.23
CA PHE A 82 -13.73 -13.47 -11.42
C PHE A 82 -13.36 -13.13 -9.98
N VAL A 83 -14.07 -12.16 -9.42
CA VAL A 83 -14.00 -11.79 -8.01
C VAL A 83 -15.42 -11.93 -7.45
N ASP A 84 -15.67 -13.07 -6.80
CA ASP A 84 -16.98 -13.42 -6.26
C ASP A 84 -17.08 -13.07 -4.77
N ILE A 85 -17.85 -12.03 -4.49
CA ILE A 85 -18.12 -11.59 -3.11
C ILE A 85 -19.57 -11.89 -2.68
N ALA A 86 -20.27 -12.69 -3.46
CA ALA A 86 -21.64 -13.07 -3.16
C ALA A 86 -21.70 -14.18 -2.08
N VAL A 87 -22.75 -14.15 -1.27
CA VAL A 87 -23.10 -15.20 -0.32
C VAL A 87 -24.61 -15.49 -0.46
N PRO A 88 -24.98 -16.66 -0.99
CA PRO A 88 -24.14 -17.72 -1.57
C PRO A 88 -23.37 -17.26 -2.81
N ARG A 89 -22.44 -18.09 -3.30
CA ARG A 89 -21.57 -17.78 -4.45
C ARG A 89 -22.38 -17.60 -5.74
N ASP A 90 -22.00 -16.59 -6.50
CA ASP A 90 -22.58 -16.32 -7.83
C ASP A 90 -21.85 -17.09 -8.95
N VAL A 91 -20.59 -17.49 -8.72
CA VAL A 91 -19.76 -18.23 -9.68
C VAL A 91 -19.73 -19.71 -9.30
N ALA A 92 -20.13 -20.58 -10.21
CA ALA A 92 -20.10 -22.02 -10.01
C ALA A 92 -18.64 -22.54 -9.88
N PRO A 93 -18.36 -23.53 -9.00
CA PRO A 93 -16.99 -24.02 -8.75
C PRO A 93 -16.27 -24.49 -10.03
N GLU A 94 -17.00 -25.06 -10.98
CA GLU A 94 -16.47 -25.62 -12.23
C GLU A 94 -15.89 -24.55 -13.15
N VAL A 95 -16.23 -23.27 -12.94
CA VAL A 95 -15.68 -22.15 -13.70
C VAL A 95 -14.18 -21.98 -13.43
N ALA A 96 -13.72 -22.29 -12.21
CA ALA A 96 -12.30 -22.19 -11.85
C ALA A 96 -11.43 -23.27 -12.54
N GLU A 97 -12.04 -24.32 -13.10
CA GLU A 97 -11.34 -25.39 -13.82
C GLU A 97 -11.10 -25.04 -15.29
N LEU A 98 -11.70 -23.97 -15.80
CA LEU A 98 -11.59 -23.56 -17.19
C LEU A 98 -10.21 -22.90 -17.48
N PRO A 99 -9.66 -23.13 -18.68
CA PRO A 99 -8.37 -22.53 -19.06
C PRO A 99 -8.44 -21.00 -19.11
N ASN A 100 -7.38 -20.33 -18.67
CA ASN A 100 -7.25 -18.87 -18.59
C ASN A 100 -8.33 -18.18 -17.74
N VAL A 101 -8.95 -18.89 -16.83
CA VAL A 101 -9.90 -18.36 -15.86
C VAL A 101 -9.30 -18.46 -14.46
N THR A 102 -9.45 -17.39 -13.69
CA THR A 102 -9.13 -17.35 -12.26
C THR A 102 -10.38 -16.90 -11.51
N VAL A 103 -10.72 -17.60 -10.45
CA VAL A 103 -11.82 -17.24 -9.57
C VAL A 103 -11.26 -16.97 -8.18
N LEU A 104 -11.49 -15.77 -7.67
CA LEU A 104 -11.19 -15.40 -6.29
C LEU A 104 -12.51 -15.22 -5.55
N ASP A 105 -12.66 -15.89 -4.44
CA ASP A 105 -13.81 -15.71 -3.56
C ASP A 105 -13.51 -14.78 -2.38
N LEU A 106 -14.48 -14.59 -1.50
CA LEU A 106 -14.34 -13.73 -0.34
C LEU A 106 -13.22 -14.19 0.62
N GLU A 107 -13.00 -15.51 0.75
CA GLU A 107 -11.95 -16.08 1.60
C GLU A 107 -10.56 -15.77 1.03
N ASP A 108 -10.39 -15.89 -0.28
CA ASP A 108 -9.16 -15.52 -1.01
C ASP A 108 -8.82 -14.05 -0.82
N LEU A 109 -9.84 -13.17 -0.91
CA LEU A 109 -9.66 -11.73 -0.71
C LEU A 109 -9.26 -11.39 0.72
N ILE A 110 -9.85 -12.04 1.72
CA ILE A 110 -9.48 -11.89 3.13
C ILE A 110 -8.03 -12.33 3.34
N ALA A 111 -7.66 -13.51 2.84
CA ALA A 111 -6.31 -14.03 2.97
C ALA A 111 -5.28 -13.12 2.28
N TRP A 112 -5.62 -12.52 1.15
CA TRP A 112 -4.77 -11.54 0.47
C TRP A 112 -4.63 -10.24 1.28
N ALA A 113 -5.73 -9.72 1.83
CA ALA A 113 -5.72 -8.52 2.66
C ALA A 113 -4.89 -8.71 3.95
N ASP A 114 -4.96 -9.89 4.57
CA ASP A 114 -4.22 -10.22 5.78
C ASP A 114 -2.71 -10.33 5.51
N ARG A 115 -2.30 -10.88 4.36
CA ARG A 115 -0.88 -10.85 3.94
C ARG A 115 -0.35 -9.42 3.79
N GLY A 116 -1.09 -8.57 3.10
CA GLY A 116 -0.72 -7.16 2.95
C GLY A 116 -0.73 -6.36 4.26
N ARG A 117 -1.50 -6.79 5.27
CA ARG A 117 -1.43 -6.25 6.63
C ARG A 117 -0.16 -6.67 7.34
N ALA A 118 0.18 -7.98 7.31
CA ALA A 118 1.37 -8.50 7.96
C ALA A 118 2.64 -7.83 7.43
N GLU A 119 2.74 -7.62 6.12
CA GLU A 119 3.85 -6.89 5.50
C GLU A 119 3.94 -5.43 6.00
N ARG A 120 2.80 -4.73 6.12
CA ARG A 120 2.78 -3.36 6.65
C ARG A 120 3.15 -3.29 8.13
N PHE A 121 2.76 -4.26 8.95
CA PHE A 121 3.17 -4.31 10.36
C PHE A 121 4.68 -4.51 10.51
N ALA A 122 5.30 -5.34 9.69
CA ALA A 122 6.74 -5.52 9.67
C ALA A 122 7.50 -4.21 9.32
N GLU A 123 6.95 -3.40 8.40
CA GLU A 123 7.51 -2.07 8.09
C GLU A 123 7.33 -1.06 9.24
N VAL A 124 6.22 -1.12 9.98
CA VAL A 124 6.00 -0.25 11.16
C VAL A 124 7.06 -0.51 12.23
N ASP A 125 7.37 -1.76 12.54
CA ASP A 125 8.42 -2.12 13.50
C ASP A 125 9.80 -1.62 13.07
N ARG A 126 10.09 -1.73 11.77
CA ARG A 126 11.34 -1.21 11.19
C ARG A 126 11.45 0.32 11.30
N VAL A 127 10.37 1.03 11.00
CA VAL A 127 10.32 2.49 11.15
C VAL A 127 10.45 2.88 12.62
N ALA A 128 9.80 2.19 13.54
CA ALA A 128 9.91 2.43 14.97
C ALA A 128 11.34 2.27 15.48
N ALA A 129 12.08 1.26 14.99
CA ALA A 129 13.48 1.06 15.32
C ALA A 129 14.35 2.23 14.83
N ILE A 130 14.15 2.70 13.59
CA ILE A 130 14.87 3.85 13.03
C ILE A 130 14.60 5.12 13.88
N VAL A 131 13.34 5.36 14.22
CA VAL A 131 12.98 6.52 15.05
C VAL A 131 13.64 6.44 16.44
N ALA A 132 13.68 5.27 17.05
CA ALA A 132 14.33 5.08 18.36
C ALA A 132 15.83 5.39 18.29
N GLU A 133 16.51 4.94 17.25
CA GLU A 133 17.93 5.19 17.00
C GLU A 133 18.22 6.69 16.79
N GLU A 134 17.38 7.38 16.02
CA GLU A 134 17.48 8.82 15.80
C GLU A 134 17.24 9.63 17.09
N VAL A 135 16.28 9.23 17.91
CA VAL A 135 16.00 9.88 19.20
C VAL A 135 17.20 9.74 20.14
N GLU A 136 17.84 8.58 20.20
CA GLU A 136 19.04 8.37 21.01
C GLU A 136 20.21 9.25 20.51
N ARG A 137 20.45 9.28 19.20
CA ARG A 137 21.47 10.13 18.57
C ARG A 137 21.23 11.61 18.86
N PHE A 138 19.99 12.08 18.72
CA PHE A 138 19.63 13.45 19.03
C PHE A 138 19.88 13.78 20.50
N GLY A 139 19.60 12.86 21.42
CA GLY A 139 19.86 13.03 22.85
C GLY A 139 21.35 13.22 23.15
N LEU A 140 22.22 12.45 22.51
CA LEU A 140 23.67 12.57 22.63
C LEU A 140 24.19 13.90 22.07
N GLU A 141 23.72 14.31 20.92
CA GLU A 141 24.09 15.58 20.29
C GLU A 141 23.61 16.78 21.13
N ALA A 142 22.42 16.74 21.65
CA ALA A 142 21.89 17.78 22.54
C ALA A 142 22.71 17.91 23.85
N ALA A 143 23.11 16.79 24.44
CA ALA A 143 23.99 16.79 25.62
C ALA A 143 25.38 17.34 25.29
N ALA A 144 25.94 17.01 24.13
CA ALA A 144 27.21 17.55 23.68
C ALA A 144 27.17 19.08 23.47
N LEU A 145 26.08 19.57 22.88
CA LEU A 145 25.86 21.02 22.71
C LEU A 145 25.75 21.76 24.05
N GLN A 146 25.11 21.18 25.05
CA GLN A 146 25.05 21.74 26.41
C GLN A 146 26.40 21.77 27.10
N ALA A 147 27.28 20.79 26.83
CA ALA A 147 28.63 20.75 27.39
C ALA A 147 29.63 21.67 26.66
N ALA A 148 29.35 22.11 25.43
CA ALA A 148 30.26 22.91 24.62
C ALA A 148 30.76 24.19 25.29
N PRO A 149 29.93 25.01 26.03
CA PRO A 149 30.40 26.20 26.71
C PRO A 149 31.38 25.87 27.85
N LEU A 150 31.17 24.75 28.54
CA LEU A 150 32.06 24.30 29.61
C LEU A 150 33.42 23.89 29.07
N VAL A 151 33.45 23.18 27.93
CA VAL A 151 34.67 22.77 27.23
C VAL A 151 35.45 23.99 26.74
N SER A 152 34.77 24.99 26.19
CA SER A 152 35.39 26.26 25.77
C SER A 152 36.01 27.02 26.95
N SER A 153 35.30 27.17 28.05
CA SER A 153 35.80 27.79 29.27
C SER A 153 37.02 27.08 29.82
N LEU A 154 37.02 25.76 29.82
CA LEU A 154 38.18 24.98 30.28
C LEU A 154 39.41 25.19 29.37
N ARG A 155 39.22 25.23 28.05
CA ARG A 155 40.29 25.49 27.12
C ARG A 155 40.90 26.90 27.27
N GLU A 156 40.03 27.91 27.38
CA GLU A 156 40.46 29.29 27.61
C GLU A 156 41.27 29.41 28.92
N ARG A 157 40.88 28.74 29.98
CA ARG A 157 41.53 28.73 31.26
C ARG A 157 42.88 28.02 31.21
N ALA A 158 42.96 26.89 30.50
CA ALA A 158 44.22 26.16 30.30
C ALA A 158 45.21 26.99 29.47
N GLU A 159 44.74 27.68 28.41
CA GLU A 159 45.57 28.50 27.58
C GLU A 159 46.08 29.75 28.33
N ALA A 160 45.26 30.38 29.16
CA ALA A 160 45.63 31.48 30.01
C ALA A 160 46.72 31.07 31.00
N LEU A 161 46.60 29.89 31.64
CA LEU A 161 47.63 29.34 32.52
C LEU A 161 48.91 29.06 31.77
N ARG A 162 48.85 28.45 30.61
CA ARG A 162 49.99 28.19 29.72
C ARG A 162 50.73 29.49 29.40
N ALA A 163 50.00 30.51 28.95
CA ALA A 163 50.58 31.81 28.61
C ALA A 163 51.24 32.50 29.81
N ALA A 164 50.61 32.44 31.01
CA ALA A 164 51.15 32.98 32.22
C ALA A 164 52.46 32.30 32.65
N GLU A 165 52.56 30.97 32.55
CA GLU A 165 53.77 30.21 32.85
C GLU A 165 54.88 30.49 31.83
N LEU A 166 54.58 30.56 30.55
CA LEU A 166 55.56 30.93 29.53
C LEU A 166 56.12 32.34 29.76
N ALA A 167 55.27 33.31 30.08
CA ALA A 167 55.69 34.67 30.39
C ALA A 167 56.59 34.73 31.64
N ARG A 168 56.26 33.96 32.70
CA ARG A 168 57.03 33.85 33.93
C ARG A 168 58.43 33.31 33.69
N HIS A 169 58.62 32.43 32.74
CA HIS A 169 59.87 31.78 32.41
C HIS A 169 60.54 32.28 31.13
N ALA A 170 60.03 33.36 30.50
CA ALA A 170 60.51 33.90 29.23
C ALA A 170 62.04 34.12 29.22
N LYS A 171 62.60 34.80 30.26
CA LYS A 171 64.03 35.06 30.39
C LYS A 171 64.89 33.77 30.40
N ARG A 172 64.33 32.66 30.86
CA ARG A 172 65.01 31.38 30.95
C ARG A 172 64.89 30.57 29.65
N LEU A 173 63.85 30.79 28.93
CA LEU A 173 63.64 30.20 27.60
C LEU A 173 64.53 30.89 26.55
N ASP A 174 64.69 32.22 26.60
CA ASP A 174 65.57 32.99 25.71
C ASP A 174 67.03 32.51 25.85
N GLN A 175 67.45 32.11 27.04
CA GLN A 175 68.80 31.57 27.26
C GLN A 175 69.03 30.15 26.70
N LEU A 176 67.97 29.41 26.42
CA LEU A 176 68.02 28.07 25.83
C LEU A 176 68.08 28.11 24.29
N ASP A 177 67.56 29.18 23.65
CA ASP A 177 67.58 29.35 22.22
C ASP A 177 68.92 29.95 21.70
N GLU A 178 69.77 30.49 22.61
CA GLU A 178 71.15 31.02 22.28
C GLU A 178 72.29 30.00 22.47
N ALA A 179 71.96 28.77 22.91
CA ALA A 179 72.91 27.68 23.10
C ALA A 179 72.77 26.57 22.06
#